data_860a852282eece46ccf3a69d0407dc06
#
_entry.id   860a852282eece46ccf3a69d0407dc06
#
_cell.length_a   1.000
_cell.length_b   1.000
_cell.length_c   1.000
_cell.angle_alpha   90.00
_cell.angle_beta   90.00
_cell.angle_gamma   90.00
#
_symmetry.space_group_name_H-M   'P 1'
#
loop_
_entity.id
_entity.type
_entity.pdbx_description
1 polymer ?
#
loop_
_entity_poly.entity_id
_entity_poly.type
_entity_poly.pdbx_seq_one_letter_code
_entity_poly.pdbx_strand_id
1 'polypeptide(L)'
;VTVVEHGEHLMSAEDAAVSREIEAVFAEEGIATELGAKVRSAKAKKGGVAVRLADDRDIEGSHLLVATGRRPNTDDLGCEAAGIELDERAFVLTGEHYETSAENVFAVGDASGSPQFTHVAWDDHRLLFDRLMGRTIRARSSRSYPYVAFTDPEVAGVGLNEKRARERSIPYDLATIPFSSLNRAYETGENKGVLRVLVDPGSDRVLGASIVGAQAGELIHCFVVLMEAKATIDAIVNAEFAHPTFAEGVQSVVMALERRSK
;
A
#
# COMPACT_ATOMS: atom_id res chain seq x y z
N VAL A 1 -9.11 12.53 19.06
CA VAL A 1 -8.96 11.14 18.61
C VAL A 1 -7.62 10.61 19.10
N THR A 2 -7.56 9.32 19.50
CA THR A 2 -6.31 8.64 19.81
C THR A 2 -6.21 7.37 18.95
N VAL A 3 -5.12 7.25 18.20
CA VAL A 3 -4.79 6.05 17.42
C VAL A 3 -3.81 5.21 18.23
N VAL A 4 -4.13 3.91 18.42
CA VAL A 4 -3.26 2.95 19.10
C VAL A 4 -2.70 1.98 18.08
N GLU A 5 -1.40 1.95 17.93
CA GLU A 5 -0.69 1.11 16.96
C GLU A 5 0.40 0.28 17.68
N HIS A 6 0.45 -1.03 17.40
CA HIS A 6 1.44 -1.92 18.01
C HIS A 6 2.84 -1.78 17.37
N GLY A 7 2.91 -1.28 16.15
CA GLY A 7 4.15 -0.98 15.45
C GLY A 7 4.83 0.28 15.98
N GLU A 8 6.11 0.42 15.69
CA GLU A 8 6.90 1.60 16.07
C GLU A 8 6.51 2.86 15.29
N HIS A 9 5.79 2.68 14.18
CA HIS A 9 5.32 3.74 13.28
C HIS A 9 3.90 3.45 12.80
N LEU A 10 3.15 4.50 12.46
CA LEU A 10 1.95 4.38 11.63
C LEU A 10 2.33 3.81 10.27
N MET A 11 1.43 3.04 9.66
CA MET A 11 1.67 2.43 8.34
C MET A 11 3.00 1.66 8.29
N SER A 12 3.23 0.78 9.24
CA SER A 12 4.50 0.05 9.46
C SER A 12 5.01 -0.77 8.26
N ALA A 13 4.18 -1.00 7.24
CA ALA A 13 4.56 -1.63 5.98
C ALA A 13 5.30 -0.66 5.03
N GLU A 14 5.26 0.66 5.33
CA GLU A 14 5.86 1.70 4.53
C GLU A 14 7.28 2.06 5.01
N ASP A 15 7.95 2.89 4.21
CA ASP A 15 9.22 3.48 4.61
C ASP A 15 9.02 4.47 5.75
N ALA A 16 9.99 4.54 6.66
CA ALA A 16 9.94 5.47 7.78
C ALA A 16 9.77 6.95 7.36
N ALA A 17 10.16 7.32 6.14
CA ALA A 17 9.91 8.65 5.60
C ALA A 17 8.42 8.91 5.38
N VAL A 18 7.69 7.94 4.81
CA VAL A 18 6.24 8.01 4.60
C VAL A 18 5.50 8.04 5.95
N SER A 19 5.89 7.15 6.87
CA SER A 19 5.28 7.09 8.21
C SER A 19 5.42 8.41 8.96
N ARG A 20 6.61 9.01 8.95
CA ARG A 20 6.86 10.30 9.63
C ARG A 20 6.03 11.45 9.07
N GLU A 21 5.78 11.48 7.75
CA GLU A 21 4.91 12.51 7.16
C GLU A 21 3.48 12.43 7.73
N ILE A 22 2.92 11.24 7.79
CA ILE A 22 1.56 11.04 8.35
C ILE A 22 1.53 11.29 9.86
N GLU A 23 2.55 10.87 10.60
CA GLU A 23 2.66 11.12 12.04
C GLU A 23 2.74 12.63 12.33
N ALA A 24 3.48 13.39 11.51
CA ALA A 24 3.56 14.83 11.64
C ALA A 24 2.21 15.51 11.37
N VAL A 25 1.49 15.10 10.32
CA VAL A 25 0.15 15.60 10.01
C VAL A 25 -0.82 15.30 11.16
N PHE A 26 -0.82 14.08 11.69
CA PHE A 26 -1.69 13.71 12.82
C PHE A 26 -1.43 14.57 14.06
N ALA A 27 -0.13 14.82 14.35
CA ALA A 27 0.25 15.69 15.46
C ALA A 27 -0.23 17.14 15.27
N GLU A 28 -0.09 17.70 14.05
CA GLU A 28 -0.58 19.04 13.71
C GLU A 28 -2.11 19.15 13.85
N GLU A 29 -2.85 18.08 13.51
CA GLU A 29 -4.31 18.03 13.62
C GLU A 29 -4.80 17.66 15.04
N GLY A 30 -3.90 17.48 15.98
CA GLY A 30 -4.23 17.14 17.37
C GLY A 30 -4.73 15.71 17.56
N ILE A 31 -4.39 14.81 16.62
CA ILE A 31 -4.64 13.37 16.74
C ILE A 31 -3.50 12.77 17.54
N ALA A 32 -3.79 12.24 18.73
CA ALA A 32 -2.80 11.56 19.55
C ALA A 32 -2.47 10.18 18.96
N THR A 33 -1.19 9.80 19.00
CA THR A 33 -0.73 8.47 18.57
C THR A 33 -0.01 7.77 19.72
N GLU A 34 -0.43 6.54 20.02
CA GLU A 34 0.22 5.64 20.95
C GLU A 34 0.90 4.53 20.12
N LEU A 35 2.16 4.75 19.77
CA LEU A 35 2.97 3.84 18.95
C LEU A 35 3.69 2.81 19.84
N GLY A 36 3.99 1.62 19.30
CA GLY A 36 4.58 0.52 20.05
C GLY A 36 3.65 -0.04 21.13
N ALA A 37 2.39 0.36 21.14
CA ALA A 37 1.44 0.10 22.20
C ALA A 37 0.57 -1.13 21.90
N LYS A 38 0.59 -2.10 22.83
CA LYS A 38 -0.24 -3.32 22.72
C LYS A 38 -1.51 -3.15 23.56
N VAL A 39 -2.66 -3.35 22.94
CA VAL A 39 -3.95 -3.40 23.64
C VAL A 39 -4.09 -4.74 24.37
N ARG A 40 -4.39 -4.71 25.66
CA ARG A 40 -4.68 -5.89 26.48
C ARG A 40 -6.17 -6.19 26.53
N SER A 41 -7.00 -5.16 26.70
CA SER A 41 -8.45 -5.32 26.78
C SER A 41 -9.18 -4.01 26.53
N ALA A 42 -10.45 -4.12 26.17
CA ALA A 42 -11.37 -2.99 26.13
C ALA A 42 -12.61 -3.30 26.96
N LYS A 43 -13.14 -2.30 27.67
CA LYS A 43 -14.32 -2.44 28.53
C LYS A 43 -15.25 -1.24 28.35
N ALA A 44 -16.54 -1.54 28.27
CA ALA A 44 -17.56 -0.49 28.36
C ALA A 44 -17.56 0.14 29.75
N LYS A 45 -17.77 1.46 29.82
CA LYS A 45 -17.97 2.21 31.05
C LYS A 45 -19.15 3.17 30.89
N LYS A 46 -19.59 3.79 31.97
CA LYS A 46 -20.67 4.79 31.91
C LYS A 46 -20.23 5.96 31.04
N GLY A 47 -20.92 6.11 29.89
CA GLY A 47 -20.67 7.19 28.93
C GLY A 47 -19.52 6.97 27.96
N GLY A 48 -18.99 5.72 27.82
CA GLY A 48 -17.93 5.46 26.84
C GLY A 48 -17.23 4.11 26.98
N VAL A 49 -15.96 4.08 26.65
CA VAL A 49 -15.11 2.91 26.65
C VAL A 49 -13.75 3.22 27.26
N ALA A 50 -13.14 2.25 27.91
CA ALA A 50 -11.75 2.29 28.37
C ALA A 50 -10.96 1.16 27.69
N VAL A 51 -9.82 1.50 27.10
CA VAL A 51 -8.87 0.57 26.47
C VAL A 51 -7.64 0.47 27.38
N ARG A 52 -7.37 -0.74 27.92
CA ARG A 52 -6.20 -1.02 28.74
C ARG A 52 -5.05 -1.46 27.85
N LEU A 53 -3.92 -0.80 27.95
CA LEU A 53 -2.67 -1.18 27.29
C LEU A 53 -1.91 -2.24 28.10
N ALA A 54 -0.92 -2.85 27.48
CA ALA A 54 -0.08 -3.88 28.13
C ALA A 54 0.81 -3.32 29.25
N ASP A 55 1.12 -2.03 29.24
CA ASP A 55 1.85 -1.28 30.26
C ASP A 55 0.96 -0.74 31.39
N ASP A 56 -0.28 -1.22 31.46
CA ASP A 56 -1.29 -0.88 32.46
C ASP A 56 -1.85 0.56 32.37
N ARG A 57 -1.53 1.34 31.32
CA ARG A 57 -2.20 2.62 31.05
C ARG A 57 -3.60 2.38 30.48
N ASP A 58 -4.52 3.28 30.82
CA ASP A 58 -5.87 3.32 30.25
C ASP A 58 -6.04 4.51 29.32
N ILE A 59 -6.62 4.24 28.16
CA ILE A 59 -7.07 5.26 27.20
C ILE A 59 -8.59 5.27 27.23
N GLU A 60 -9.18 6.42 27.50
CA GLU A 60 -10.62 6.58 27.58
C GLU A 60 -11.17 7.32 26.36
N GLY A 61 -12.34 6.92 25.91
CA GLY A 61 -13.04 7.57 24.82
C GLY A 61 -14.54 7.36 24.87
N SER A 62 -15.28 8.12 24.08
CA SER A 62 -16.72 7.94 23.90
C SER A 62 -17.04 6.71 23.02
N HIS A 63 -16.20 6.43 22.04
CA HIS A 63 -16.36 5.34 21.07
C HIS A 63 -15.04 4.63 20.83
N LEU A 64 -15.10 3.37 20.44
CA LEU A 64 -13.95 2.57 20.03
C LEU A 64 -14.18 2.04 18.61
N LEU A 65 -13.25 2.35 17.70
CA LEU A 65 -13.14 1.69 16.40
C LEU A 65 -12.09 0.59 16.50
N VAL A 66 -12.47 -0.65 16.18
CA VAL A 66 -11.56 -1.79 16.09
C VAL A 66 -11.22 -2.03 14.62
N ALA A 67 -9.99 -1.68 14.23
CA ALA A 67 -9.48 -1.79 12.85
C ALA A 67 -8.20 -2.66 12.80
N THR A 68 -8.18 -3.78 13.54
CA THR A 68 -7.00 -4.61 13.81
C THR A 68 -6.75 -5.70 12.75
N GLY A 69 -7.31 -5.57 11.56
CA GLY A 69 -7.12 -6.49 10.45
C GLY A 69 -8.38 -7.28 10.09
N ARG A 70 -8.20 -8.27 9.22
CA ARG A 70 -9.27 -9.09 8.65
C ARG A 70 -8.91 -10.56 8.73
N ARG A 71 -9.95 -11.40 8.79
CA ARG A 71 -9.88 -12.86 8.66
C ARG A 71 -10.63 -13.28 7.40
N PRO A 72 -10.16 -14.30 6.66
CA PRO A 72 -10.93 -14.84 5.56
C PRO A 72 -12.20 -15.54 6.09
N ASN A 73 -13.29 -15.46 5.32
CA ASN A 73 -14.55 -16.16 5.65
C ASN A 73 -14.52 -17.56 5.04
N THR A 74 -13.70 -18.43 5.59
CA THR A 74 -13.51 -19.83 5.12
C THR A 74 -13.99 -20.88 6.12
N ASP A 75 -14.41 -20.44 7.30
CA ASP A 75 -14.74 -21.32 8.43
C ASP A 75 -15.93 -22.26 8.14
N ASP A 76 -16.87 -21.88 7.28
CA ASP A 76 -18.12 -22.60 6.96
C ASP A 76 -18.23 -23.01 5.50
N LEU A 77 -17.16 -22.93 4.71
CA LEU A 77 -17.16 -23.31 3.30
C LEU A 77 -17.03 -24.82 3.06
N GLY A 78 -16.79 -25.62 4.12
CA GLY A 78 -16.56 -27.04 3.98
C GLY A 78 -15.27 -27.39 3.24
N CYS A 79 -14.23 -26.55 3.35
CA CYS A 79 -12.96 -26.68 2.63
C CYS A 79 -12.35 -28.08 2.82
N GLU A 80 -12.28 -28.59 4.05
CA GLU A 80 -11.73 -29.91 4.36
C GLU A 80 -12.51 -31.03 3.64
N ALA A 81 -13.85 -30.97 3.67
CA ALA A 81 -14.70 -31.98 3.02
C ALA A 81 -14.57 -31.94 1.49
N ALA A 82 -14.22 -30.79 0.92
CA ALA A 82 -13.98 -30.60 -0.51
C ALA A 82 -12.53 -30.86 -0.93
N GLY A 83 -11.62 -31.16 0.00
CA GLY A 83 -10.19 -31.36 -0.29
C GLY A 83 -9.45 -30.06 -0.60
N ILE A 84 -9.97 -28.90 -0.13
CA ILE A 84 -9.37 -27.59 -0.32
C ILE A 84 -8.44 -27.29 0.85
N GLU A 85 -7.17 -27.06 0.55
CA GLU A 85 -6.15 -26.74 1.56
C GLU A 85 -6.21 -25.26 1.93
N LEU A 86 -6.03 -24.99 3.24
CA LEU A 86 -5.91 -23.64 3.80
C LEU A 86 -4.51 -23.43 4.36
N ASP A 87 -4.02 -22.19 4.36
CA ASP A 87 -2.81 -21.81 5.08
C ASP A 87 -3.07 -21.67 6.60
N GLU A 88 -1.99 -21.40 7.36
CA GLU A 88 -2.05 -21.21 8.82
C GLU A 88 -2.95 -20.04 9.26
N ARG A 89 -3.25 -19.12 8.35
CA ARG A 89 -4.12 -17.97 8.55
C ARG A 89 -5.53 -18.19 8.01
N ALA A 90 -5.85 -19.42 7.61
CA ALA A 90 -7.11 -19.84 7.03
C ALA A 90 -7.43 -19.26 5.63
N PHE A 91 -6.45 -18.76 4.88
CA PHE A 91 -6.64 -18.44 3.47
C PHE A 91 -6.58 -19.71 2.61
N VAL A 92 -7.38 -19.77 1.55
CA VAL A 92 -7.33 -20.85 0.58
C VAL A 92 -6.00 -20.80 -0.17
N LEU A 93 -5.25 -21.90 -0.11
CA LEU A 93 -4.02 -22.04 -0.87
C LEU A 93 -4.33 -22.12 -2.37
N THR A 94 -3.68 -21.26 -3.16
CA THR A 94 -3.84 -21.23 -4.61
C THR A 94 -2.52 -21.17 -5.34
N GLY A 95 -2.48 -21.78 -6.51
CA GLY A 95 -1.37 -21.62 -7.46
C GLY A 95 -1.36 -20.25 -8.15
N GLU A 96 -0.42 -20.10 -9.11
CA GLU A 96 -0.20 -18.85 -9.86
C GLU A 96 -1.39 -18.44 -10.74
N HIS A 97 -2.30 -19.36 -10.99
CA HIS A 97 -3.47 -19.15 -11.83
C HIS A 97 -4.78 -19.44 -11.08
N TYR A 98 -4.77 -19.28 -9.74
CA TYR A 98 -5.93 -19.38 -8.84
C TYR A 98 -6.50 -20.78 -8.62
N GLU A 99 -5.87 -21.85 -9.14
CA GLU A 99 -6.25 -23.22 -8.84
C GLU A 99 -6.03 -23.55 -7.37
N THR A 100 -6.99 -24.23 -6.75
CA THR A 100 -6.85 -24.80 -5.39
C THR A 100 -6.27 -26.20 -5.46
N SER A 101 -6.10 -26.85 -4.29
CA SER A 101 -5.76 -28.27 -4.18
C SER A 101 -6.84 -29.21 -4.70
N ALA A 102 -8.10 -28.76 -4.76
CA ALA A 102 -9.20 -29.53 -5.31
C ALA A 102 -9.32 -29.31 -6.83
N GLU A 103 -9.52 -30.40 -7.58
CA GLU A 103 -9.63 -30.35 -9.05
C GLU A 103 -10.84 -29.50 -9.49
N ASN A 104 -10.63 -28.61 -10.46
CA ASN A 104 -11.63 -27.71 -11.02
C ASN A 104 -12.25 -26.72 -10.00
N VAL A 105 -11.59 -26.49 -8.89
CA VAL A 105 -11.96 -25.48 -7.89
C VAL A 105 -10.92 -24.38 -7.88
N PHE A 106 -11.42 -23.12 -7.91
CA PHE A 106 -10.58 -21.92 -7.93
C PHE A 106 -10.98 -20.99 -6.80
N ALA A 107 -10.02 -20.21 -6.29
CA ALA A 107 -10.27 -19.17 -5.31
C ALA A 107 -9.58 -17.87 -5.71
N VAL A 108 -10.29 -16.75 -5.58
CA VAL A 108 -9.85 -15.40 -5.96
C VAL A 108 -10.14 -14.39 -4.85
N GLY A 109 -9.50 -13.24 -4.92
CA GLY A 109 -9.71 -12.14 -3.98
C GLY A 109 -9.24 -12.45 -2.57
N ASP A 110 -9.88 -11.84 -1.59
CA ASP A 110 -9.46 -11.89 -0.18
C ASP A 110 -9.30 -13.31 0.35
N ALA A 111 -10.20 -14.22 -0.02
CA ALA A 111 -10.17 -15.61 0.44
C ALA A 111 -8.93 -16.40 -0.01
N SER A 112 -8.31 -16.02 -1.13
CA SER A 112 -7.10 -16.65 -1.69
C SER A 112 -5.78 -16.07 -1.18
N GLY A 113 -5.82 -15.21 -0.14
CA GLY A 113 -4.63 -14.52 0.35
C GLY A 113 -4.04 -13.49 -0.62
N SER A 114 -4.77 -13.08 -1.67
CA SER A 114 -4.45 -11.89 -2.47
C SER A 114 -4.46 -10.64 -1.58
N PRO A 115 -3.70 -9.57 -1.91
CA PRO A 115 -3.84 -8.30 -1.20
C PRO A 115 -5.31 -7.89 -1.11
N GLN A 116 -5.77 -7.59 0.11
CA GLN A 116 -7.19 -7.39 0.44
C GLN A 116 -7.72 -6.04 -0.03
N PHE A 117 -7.72 -5.83 -1.35
CA PHE A 117 -8.22 -4.64 -2.03
C PHE A 117 -9.26 -5.02 -3.09
N THR A 118 -10.29 -4.21 -3.21
CA THR A 118 -11.38 -4.42 -4.19
C THR A 118 -10.86 -4.54 -5.62
N HIS A 119 -9.92 -3.68 -6.02
CA HIS A 119 -9.33 -3.71 -7.36
C HIS A 119 -8.49 -4.97 -7.61
N VAL A 120 -7.85 -5.52 -6.58
CA VAL A 120 -7.10 -6.79 -6.69
C VAL A 120 -8.07 -7.95 -6.89
N ALA A 121 -9.14 -8.03 -6.09
CA ALA A 121 -10.15 -9.07 -6.25
C ALA A 121 -10.83 -9.00 -7.63
N TRP A 122 -11.05 -7.77 -8.14
CA TRP A 122 -11.61 -7.57 -9.47
C TRP A 122 -10.65 -8.01 -10.58
N ASP A 123 -9.35 -7.74 -10.46
CA ASP A 123 -8.36 -8.19 -11.44
C ASP A 123 -8.12 -9.70 -11.37
N ASP A 124 -8.16 -10.29 -10.16
CA ASP A 124 -8.12 -11.74 -9.98
C ASP A 124 -9.24 -12.42 -10.78
N HIS A 125 -10.47 -11.90 -10.68
CA HIS A 125 -11.61 -12.43 -11.41
C HIS A 125 -11.41 -12.32 -12.93
N ARG A 126 -10.88 -11.20 -13.44
CA ARG A 126 -10.59 -11.02 -14.86
C ARG A 126 -9.61 -12.07 -15.37
N LEU A 127 -8.54 -12.29 -14.64
CA LEU A 127 -7.51 -13.29 -15.00
C LEU A 127 -8.07 -14.70 -14.97
N LEU A 128 -8.85 -15.04 -13.92
CA LEU A 128 -9.50 -16.34 -13.87
C LEU A 128 -10.50 -16.54 -15.02
N PHE A 129 -11.30 -15.52 -15.33
CA PHE A 129 -12.24 -15.57 -16.47
C PHE A 129 -11.50 -15.82 -17.79
N ASP A 130 -10.42 -15.09 -18.07
CA ASP A 130 -9.63 -15.28 -19.28
C ASP A 130 -9.02 -16.68 -19.36
N ARG A 131 -8.52 -17.20 -18.22
CA ARG A 131 -8.04 -18.59 -18.15
C ARG A 131 -9.13 -19.61 -18.50
N LEU A 132 -10.30 -19.48 -17.91
CA LEU A 132 -11.42 -20.40 -18.15
C LEU A 132 -11.91 -20.33 -19.61
N MET A 133 -11.71 -19.20 -20.28
CA MET A 133 -11.95 -19.01 -21.71
C MET A 133 -10.78 -19.50 -22.60
N GLY A 134 -9.79 -20.16 -22.03
CA GLY A 134 -8.63 -20.70 -22.76
C GLY A 134 -7.64 -19.64 -23.27
N ARG A 135 -7.66 -18.43 -22.73
CA ARG A 135 -6.71 -17.35 -23.05
C ARG A 135 -5.43 -17.50 -22.23
N THR A 136 -4.33 -16.99 -22.77
CA THR A 136 -3.09 -16.87 -21.99
C THR A 136 -3.24 -15.76 -20.97
N ILE A 137 -2.94 -16.06 -19.69
CA ILE A 137 -2.96 -15.09 -18.60
C ILE A 137 -1.57 -14.93 -18.00
N ARG A 138 -1.32 -13.76 -17.41
CA ARG A 138 -0.13 -13.53 -16.59
C ARG A 138 -0.24 -14.23 -15.25
N ALA A 139 0.92 -14.61 -14.68
CA ALA A 139 0.98 -15.19 -13.36
C ALA A 139 0.58 -14.16 -12.27
N ARG A 140 -0.04 -14.63 -11.20
CA ARG A 140 -0.43 -13.82 -10.04
C ARG A 140 0.77 -13.05 -9.47
N SER A 141 1.91 -13.71 -9.32
CA SER A 141 3.15 -13.14 -8.78
C SER A 141 3.79 -12.05 -9.66
N SER A 142 3.40 -11.95 -10.94
CA SER A 142 3.97 -10.98 -11.89
C SER A 142 3.32 -9.61 -11.83
N ARG A 143 2.30 -9.42 -11.00
CA ARG A 143 1.53 -8.18 -10.91
C ARG A 143 2.12 -7.21 -9.90
N SER A 144 2.05 -5.92 -10.21
CA SER A 144 2.27 -4.84 -9.27
C SER A 144 0.93 -4.40 -8.68
N TYR A 145 0.79 -4.46 -7.35
CA TYR A 145 -0.43 -4.09 -6.66
C TYR A 145 -0.31 -2.65 -6.13
N PRO A 146 -0.98 -1.66 -6.75
CA PRO A 146 -1.07 -0.34 -6.14
C PRO A 146 -2.00 -0.37 -4.94
N TYR A 147 -1.80 0.54 -4.00
CA TYR A 147 -2.71 0.75 -2.88
C TYR A 147 -2.84 2.24 -2.59
N VAL A 148 -3.96 2.60 -1.97
CA VAL A 148 -4.23 3.95 -1.47
C VAL A 148 -4.81 3.85 -0.06
N ALA A 149 -4.27 4.63 0.87
CA ALA A 149 -4.92 4.97 2.12
C ALA A 149 -5.50 6.38 1.98
N PHE A 150 -6.80 6.49 2.14
CA PHE A 150 -7.56 7.74 1.98
C PHE A 150 -7.52 8.58 3.26
N THR A 151 -6.31 8.83 3.74
CA THR A 151 -6.04 9.84 4.77
C THR A 151 -6.05 11.23 4.13
N ASP A 152 -5.89 12.28 4.92
CA ASP A 152 -5.68 13.64 4.42
C ASP A 152 -4.36 14.17 5.00
N PRO A 153 -3.30 14.30 4.16
CA PRO A 153 -3.20 13.93 2.74
C PRO A 153 -3.26 12.40 2.50
N GLU A 154 -3.62 11.99 1.28
CA GLU A 154 -3.63 10.59 0.86
C GLU A 154 -2.22 9.97 0.88
N VAL A 155 -2.17 8.65 1.11
CA VAL A 155 -0.93 7.85 0.94
C VAL A 155 -1.17 6.80 -0.13
N ALA A 156 -0.33 6.79 -1.15
CA ALA A 156 -0.40 5.81 -2.22
C ALA A 156 0.96 5.18 -2.50
N GLY A 157 0.95 3.92 -2.91
CA GLY A 157 2.18 3.23 -3.28
C GLY A 157 1.96 2.12 -4.31
N VAL A 158 3.04 1.77 -5.00
CA VAL A 158 3.10 0.64 -5.93
C VAL A 158 4.50 0.04 -5.96
N GLY A 159 4.60 -1.27 -6.09
CA GLY A 159 5.86 -1.98 -6.20
C GLY A 159 6.66 -2.04 -4.90
N LEU A 160 7.98 -1.88 -5.00
CA LEU A 160 8.89 -1.91 -3.86
C LEU A 160 8.99 -0.53 -3.20
N ASN A 161 9.00 -0.53 -1.87
CA ASN A 161 9.55 0.57 -1.10
C ASN A 161 10.99 0.26 -0.69
N GLU A 162 11.69 1.22 -0.12
CA GLU A 162 13.10 1.09 0.28
C GLU A 162 13.32 -0.05 1.29
N LYS A 163 12.39 -0.18 2.25
CA LYS A 163 12.42 -1.27 3.25
C LYS A 163 12.40 -2.64 2.58
N ARG A 164 11.45 -2.89 1.68
CA ARG A 164 11.32 -4.16 0.95
C ARG A 164 12.48 -4.41 -0.01
N ALA A 165 13.01 -3.36 -0.64
CA ALA A 165 14.18 -3.48 -1.51
C ALA A 165 15.42 -3.92 -0.71
N ARG A 166 15.65 -3.34 0.47
CA ARG A 166 16.74 -3.73 1.38
C ARG A 166 16.58 -5.16 1.90
N GLU A 167 15.39 -5.53 2.37
CA GLU A 167 15.08 -6.89 2.86
C GLU A 167 15.36 -7.96 1.79
N ARG A 168 15.14 -7.63 0.51
CA ARG A 168 15.38 -8.52 -0.63
C ARG A 168 16.74 -8.36 -1.28
N SER A 169 17.60 -7.48 -0.75
CA SER A 169 18.92 -7.16 -1.34
C SER A 169 18.85 -6.74 -2.81
N ILE A 170 17.78 -6.03 -3.20
CA ILE A 170 17.59 -5.49 -4.54
C ILE A 170 18.28 -4.12 -4.61
N PRO A 171 19.23 -3.92 -5.55
CA PRO A 171 19.87 -2.62 -5.74
C PRO A 171 18.87 -1.61 -6.28
N TYR A 172 18.95 -0.37 -5.82
CA TYR A 172 18.09 0.72 -6.27
C TYR A 172 18.80 2.07 -6.16
N ASP A 173 18.41 2.99 -7.04
CA ASP A 173 18.58 4.42 -6.89
C ASP A 173 17.28 5.02 -6.35
N LEU A 174 17.38 5.95 -5.41
CA LEU A 174 16.24 6.57 -4.73
C LEU A 174 16.23 8.07 -4.98
N ALA A 175 15.10 8.59 -5.42
CA ALA A 175 14.82 10.02 -5.33
C ALA A 175 13.67 10.32 -4.37
N THR A 176 13.75 11.47 -3.73
CA THR A 176 12.73 11.98 -2.81
C THR A 176 12.62 13.48 -2.99
N ILE A 177 11.41 13.98 -3.20
CA ILE A 177 11.12 15.42 -3.21
C ILE A 177 9.98 15.74 -2.25
N PRO A 178 9.99 16.88 -1.57
CA PRO A 178 8.86 17.31 -0.77
C PRO A 178 7.69 17.72 -1.69
N PHE A 179 6.46 17.42 -1.27
CA PHE A 179 5.26 17.79 -2.02
C PHE A 179 5.13 19.31 -2.17
N SER A 180 5.62 20.07 -1.19
CA SER A 180 5.69 21.53 -1.20
C SER A 180 6.56 22.14 -2.31
N SER A 181 7.39 21.33 -2.99
CA SER A 181 8.17 21.81 -4.14
C SER A 181 7.34 21.96 -5.42
N LEU A 182 6.09 21.48 -5.42
CA LEU A 182 5.21 21.55 -6.59
C LEU A 182 4.45 22.88 -6.61
N ASN A 183 4.46 23.56 -7.75
CA ASN A 183 3.73 24.83 -7.91
C ASN A 183 2.23 24.69 -7.61
N ARG A 184 1.62 23.60 -8.08
CA ARG A 184 0.21 23.31 -7.82
C ARG A 184 -0.09 23.14 -6.33
N ALA A 185 0.80 22.49 -5.59
CA ALA A 185 0.66 22.32 -4.14
C ALA A 185 0.67 23.68 -3.41
N TYR A 186 1.55 24.59 -3.84
CA TYR A 186 1.58 25.95 -3.32
C TYR A 186 0.28 26.73 -3.62
N GLU A 187 -0.20 26.68 -4.88
CA GLU A 187 -1.41 27.39 -5.30
C GLU A 187 -2.67 26.94 -4.58
N THR A 188 -2.78 25.65 -4.27
CA THR A 188 -3.95 25.08 -3.61
C THR A 188 -3.84 25.05 -2.08
N GLY A 189 -2.65 25.33 -1.53
CA GLY A 189 -2.37 25.16 -0.10
C GLY A 189 -2.18 23.69 0.33
N GLU A 190 -2.18 22.74 -0.61
CA GLU A 190 -2.03 21.29 -0.39
C GLU A 190 -0.55 20.89 -0.45
N ASN A 191 0.26 21.41 0.47
CA ASN A 191 1.72 21.36 0.38
C ASN A 191 2.38 20.33 1.30
N LYS A 192 1.58 19.52 2.04
CA LYS A 192 2.08 18.48 2.94
C LYS A 192 2.44 17.22 2.18
N GLY A 193 3.53 16.58 2.58
CA GLY A 193 3.90 15.24 2.13
C GLY A 193 5.15 15.17 1.27
N VAL A 194 5.31 14.02 0.60
CA VAL A 194 6.54 13.62 -0.09
C VAL A 194 6.24 12.71 -1.27
N LEU A 195 7.02 12.83 -2.34
CA LEU A 195 7.07 11.86 -3.43
C LEU A 195 8.41 11.13 -3.38
N ARG A 196 8.36 9.80 -3.54
CA ARG A 196 9.53 8.93 -3.55
C ARG A 196 9.45 7.95 -4.71
N VAL A 197 10.55 7.69 -5.37
CA VAL A 197 10.66 6.70 -6.44
C VAL A 197 11.94 5.89 -6.29
N LEU A 198 11.82 4.58 -6.46
CA LEU A 198 12.93 3.63 -6.53
C LEU A 198 13.08 3.19 -7.98
N VAL A 199 14.31 3.24 -8.49
CA VAL A 199 14.65 2.88 -9.87
C VAL A 199 15.77 1.84 -9.86
N ASP A 200 15.66 0.85 -10.71
CA ASP A 200 16.73 -0.13 -10.93
C ASP A 200 17.92 0.53 -11.66
N PRO A 201 19.12 0.59 -11.04
CA PRO A 201 20.27 1.23 -11.63
C PRO A 201 20.81 0.55 -12.90
N GLY A 202 20.40 -0.69 -13.15
CA GLY A 202 20.84 -1.47 -14.32
C GLY A 202 19.95 -1.30 -15.54
N SER A 203 18.64 -1.09 -15.35
CA SER A 203 17.65 -1.05 -16.44
C SER A 203 16.90 0.28 -16.57
N ASP A 204 17.11 1.22 -15.66
CA ASP A 204 16.38 2.49 -15.55
C ASP A 204 14.83 2.30 -15.45
N ARG A 205 14.39 1.15 -14.91
CA ARG A 205 12.97 0.87 -14.69
C ARG A 205 12.55 1.19 -13.28
N VAL A 206 11.32 1.66 -13.12
CA VAL A 206 10.75 1.88 -11.79
C VAL A 206 10.55 0.54 -11.08
N LEU A 207 11.14 0.42 -9.88
CA LEU A 207 10.95 -0.69 -8.95
C LEU A 207 9.74 -0.45 -8.05
N GLY A 208 9.45 0.80 -7.75
CA GLY A 208 8.31 1.21 -6.96
C GLY A 208 8.29 2.71 -6.68
N ALA A 209 7.15 3.18 -6.20
CA ALA A 209 6.93 4.57 -5.82
C ALA A 209 6.01 4.66 -4.61
N SER A 210 6.20 5.70 -3.80
CA SER A 210 5.34 6.05 -2.67
C SER A 210 5.08 7.56 -2.70
N ILE A 211 3.83 7.95 -2.51
CA ILE A 211 3.38 9.34 -2.51
C ILE A 211 2.56 9.59 -1.25
N VAL A 212 2.93 10.61 -0.50
CA VAL A 212 2.08 11.24 0.50
C VAL A 212 1.73 12.61 -0.04
N GLY A 213 0.46 12.93 -0.22
CA GLY A 213 0.07 14.24 -0.78
C GLY A 213 -1.33 14.24 -1.35
N ALA A 214 -1.79 15.43 -1.74
CA ALA A 214 -3.07 15.59 -2.39
C ALA A 214 -3.13 14.79 -3.70
N GLN A 215 -4.22 14.06 -3.90
CA GLN A 215 -4.45 13.21 -5.08
C GLN A 215 -3.37 12.13 -5.30
N ALA A 216 -2.71 11.66 -4.24
CA ALA A 216 -1.71 10.61 -4.35
C ALA A 216 -2.28 9.34 -5.00
N GLY A 217 -3.56 9.03 -4.72
CA GLY A 217 -4.27 7.89 -5.31
C GLY A 217 -4.43 7.97 -6.82
N GLU A 218 -4.51 9.18 -7.39
CA GLU A 218 -4.57 9.39 -8.84
C GLU A 218 -3.15 9.40 -9.45
N LEU A 219 -2.22 10.06 -8.78
CA LEU A 219 -0.84 10.24 -9.27
C LEU A 219 -0.08 8.92 -9.35
N ILE A 220 -0.31 7.99 -8.42
CA ILE A 220 0.38 6.70 -8.38
C ILE A 220 0.18 5.89 -9.67
N HIS A 221 -0.93 6.11 -10.37
CA HIS A 221 -1.25 5.39 -11.61
C HIS A 221 -0.29 5.71 -12.77
N CYS A 222 0.39 6.85 -12.76
CA CYS A 222 1.46 7.11 -13.72
C CYS A 222 2.58 6.08 -13.60
N PHE A 223 2.99 5.75 -12.37
CA PHE A 223 3.99 4.71 -12.12
C PHE A 223 3.44 3.31 -12.42
N VAL A 224 2.18 3.03 -12.09
CA VAL A 224 1.53 1.74 -12.40
C VAL A 224 1.60 1.47 -13.91
N VAL A 225 1.19 2.44 -14.74
CA VAL A 225 1.19 2.29 -16.20
C VAL A 225 2.62 2.12 -16.73
N LEU A 226 3.58 2.89 -16.21
CA LEU A 226 4.99 2.80 -16.61
C LEU A 226 5.57 1.41 -16.29
N MET A 227 5.30 0.89 -15.10
CA MET A 227 5.76 -0.44 -14.67
C MET A 227 5.12 -1.55 -15.50
N GLU A 228 3.81 -1.49 -15.76
CA GLU A 228 3.11 -2.46 -16.59
C GLU A 228 3.60 -2.44 -18.05
N ALA A 229 3.89 -1.26 -18.59
CA ALA A 229 4.48 -1.10 -19.92
C ALA A 229 5.95 -1.55 -19.98
N LYS A 230 6.58 -1.86 -18.83
CA LYS A 230 8.01 -2.16 -18.70
C LYS A 230 8.90 -1.07 -19.31
N ALA A 231 8.41 0.16 -19.33
CA ALA A 231 9.13 1.31 -19.85
C ALA A 231 10.20 1.79 -18.86
N THR A 232 11.20 2.50 -19.37
CA THR A 232 12.19 3.18 -18.53
C THR A 232 11.68 4.52 -18.05
N ILE A 233 12.36 5.12 -17.07
CA ILE A 233 12.05 6.47 -16.59
C ILE A 233 12.14 7.53 -17.70
N ASP A 234 12.84 7.28 -18.79
CA ASP A 234 12.90 8.19 -19.93
C ASP A 234 11.52 8.52 -20.51
N ALA A 235 10.57 7.58 -20.39
CA ALA A 235 9.20 7.83 -20.83
C ALA A 235 8.52 8.96 -20.01
N ILE A 236 8.84 9.09 -18.72
CA ILE A 236 8.35 10.19 -17.86
C ILE A 236 9.19 11.44 -18.11
N VAL A 237 10.52 11.33 -18.15
CA VAL A 237 11.43 12.48 -18.31
C VAL A 237 11.15 13.22 -19.63
N ASN A 238 10.88 12.50 -20.72
CA ASN A 238 10.64 13.08 -22.05
C ASN A 238 9.16 13.40 -22.32
N ALA A 239 8.24 13.03 -21.41
CA ALA A 239 6.84 13.40 -21.56
C ALA A 239 6.64 14.88 -21.24
N GLU A 240 5.66 15.50 -21.90
CA GLU A 240 5.24 16.88 -21.60
C GLU A 240 4.07 16.83 -20.59
N PHE A 241 4.30 17.36 -19.38
CA PHE A 241 3.29 17.46 -18.36
C PHE A 241 2.66 18.86 -18.38
N ALA A 242 1.33 18.91 -18.22
CA ALA A 242 0.62 20.19 -18.15
C ALA A 242 0.97 20.96 -16.87
N HIS A 243 1.19 22.27 -17.00
CA HIS A 243 1.52 23.17 -15.89
C HIS A 243 0.37 24.12 -15.58
N PRO A 244 0.03 24.40 -14.29
CA PRO A 244 0.51 23.74 -13.08
C PRO A 244 -0.39 22.53 -12.72
N THR A 245 0.21 21.38 -12.45
CA THR A 245 -0.50 20.18 -12.01
C THR A 245 0.26 19.44 -10.93
N PHE A 246 -0.42 18.61 -10.13
CA PHE A 246 0.26 17.67 -9.23
C PHE A 246 1.02 16.57 -10.00
N ALA A 247 0.59 16.24 -11.22
CA ALA A 247 1.23 15.22 -12.05
C ALA A 247 2.68 15.58 -12.42
N GLU A 248 3.03 16.87 -12.49
CA GLU A 248 4.43 17.31 -12.64
C GLU A 248 5.35 16.77 -11.54
N GLY A 249 4.80 16.46 -10.36
CA GLY A 249 5.55 15.84 -9.28
C GLY A 249 6.10 14.47 -9.65
N VAL A 250 5.40 13.71 -10.49
CA VAL A 250 5.85 12.42 -11.02
C VAL A 250 7.09 12.60 -11.88
N GLN A 251 7.13 13.60 -12.74
CA GLN A 251 8.30 13.93 -13.54
C GLN A 251 9.43 14.49 -12.67
N SER A 252 9.09 15.42 -11.79
CA SER A 252 10.07 16.10 -10.92
C SER A 252 10.83 15.13 -10.02
N VAL A 253 10.15 14.15 -9.41
CA VAL A 253 10.83 13.16 -8.55
C VAL A 253 11.75 12.25 -9.36
N VAL A 254 11.38 11.88 -10.58
CA VAL A 254 12.25 11.10 -11.46
C VAL A 254 13.47 11.91 -11.90
N MET A 255 13.29 13.19 -12.22
CA MET A 255 14.40 14.08 -12.59
C MET A 255 15.35 14.40 -11.43
N ALA A 256 14.89 14.24 -10.18
CA ALA A 256 15.70 14.41 -8.98
C ALA A 256 16.58 13.19 -8.65
N LEU A 257 16.53 12.12 -9.45
CA LEU A 257 17.44 10.98 -9.28
C LEU A 257 18.89 11.43 -9.45
N GLU A 258 19.66 11.34 -8.36
CA GLU A 258 21.11 11.48 -8.43
C GLU A 258 21.68 10.21 -9.08
N ARG A 259 21.88 10.27 -10.39
CA ARG A 259 22.54 9.16 -11.11
C ARG A 259 24.00 9.10 -10.63
N ARG A 260 24.37 8.01 -9.98
CA ARG A 260 25.78 7.72 -9.76
C ARG A 260 26.44 7.70 -11.13
N SER A 261 27.40 8.61 -11.36
CA SER A 261 28.15 8.66 -12.61
C SER A 261 28.63 7.25 -12.95
N LYS A 262 28.19 6.75 -14.12
CA LYS A 262 28.64 5.45 -14.64
C LYS A 262 30.11 5.50 -14.97
#